data_f218fc6b92c3a1b234a52df5342e4092
#
_entry.id   f218fc6b92c3a1b234a52df5342e4092
#
_cell.length_a   1.000
_cell.length_b   1.000
_cell.length_c   1.000
_cell.angle_alpha   90.00
_cell.angle_beta   90.00
_cell.angle_gamma   90.00
#
_symmetry.space_group_name_H-M   'P 1'
#
loop_
_entity.id
_entity.type
_entity.pdbx_description
1 polymer ?
#
loop_
_entity_poly.entity_id
_entity_poly.type
_entity_poly.pdbx_seq_one_letter_code
_entity_poly.pdbx_strand_id
1 'polypeptide(L)'
;MEVIMAKDWSNCKTIYTIGATNHSEEVRASEDYYATEPKAVEVLLEAEKFCPVIWEPACGEGHMSEVLKKHGHIVTSTDLVDRGYGDISDFLNSDFKVEKCDIITNPPYKYALEFCQRAIDVLDDGHKVAMFLRLQFLESKRRKQFFLDNPPKIVYVSSSRLHCARNGNFSDATGSKSNAVAYAWFVWEKGYQGTTSLKWIN
;
A
#
# COMPACT_ATOMS: atom_id res chain seq x y z
N MET A 1 -39.08 -32.51 15.11
CA MET A 1 -37.64 -32.55 14.89
C MET A 1 -37.41 -32.32 13.40
N GLU A 2 -37.38 -31.04 13.02
CA GLU A 2 -37.20 -30.65 11.60
C GLU A 2 -35.74 -30.83 11.21
N VAL A 3 -35.51 -31.62 10.19
CA VAL A 3 -34.18 -31.80 9.58
C VAL A 3 -33.93 -30.60 8.71
N ILE A 4 -33.03 -29.70 9.16
CA ILE A 4 -32.49 -28.60 8.35
C ILE A 4 -31.65 -29.23 7.26
N MET A 5 -32.20 -29.27 6.04
CA MET A 5 -31.44 -29.72 4.85
C MET A 5 -30.26 -28.75 4.62
N ALA A 6 -29.05 -29.30 4.58
CA ALA A 6 -27.86 -28.58 4.20
C ALA A 6 -28.02 -27.99 2.79
N LYS A 7 -27.85 -26.70 2.66
CA LYS A 7 -27.94 -25.99 1.38
C LYS A 7 -26.76 -26.41 0.49
N ASP A 8 -27.10 -27.03 -0.65
CA ASP A 8 -26.07 -27.41 -1.64
C ASP A 8 -25.48 -26.15 -2.30
N TRP A 9 -24.22 -25.92 -2.08
CA TRP A 9 -23.46 -24.78 -2.62
C TRP A 9 -22.78 -25.06 -3.96
N SER A 10 -22.95 -26.28 -4.53
CA SER A 10 -22.24 -26.69 -5.75
C SER A 10 -22.67 -25.96 -7.03
N ASN A 11 -23.81 -25.26 -7.02
CA ASN A 11 -24.39 -24.57 -8.18
C ASN A 11 -24.42 -23.02 -8.04
N CYS A 12 -23.70 -22.45 -7.14
CA CYS A 12 -23.69 -20.99 -6.97
C CYS A 12 -22.85 -20.32 -8.06
N LYS A 13 -23.44 -20.00 -9.22
CA LYS A 13 -22.84 -19.17 -10.27
C LYS A 13 -22.56 -17.72 -9.84
N THR A 14 -22.84 -17.36 -8.59
CA THR A 14 -22.73 -15.99 -8.06
C THR A 14 -21.36 -15.68 -7.45
N ILE A 15 -20.44 -16.65 -7.42
CA ILE A 15 -19.11 -16.48 -6.79
C ILE A 15 -18.16 -15.58 -7.60
N TYR A 16 -18.48 -15.25 -8.85
CA TYR A 16 -17.58 -14.50 -9.75
C TYR A 16 -17.72 -12.97 -9.73
N THR A 17 -18.57 -12.40 -8.86
CA THR A 17 -18.86 -10.95 -8.93
C THR A 17 -18.21 -10.13 -7.83
N ILE A 18 -17.47 -10.74 -6.90
CA ILE A 18 -16.76 -10.01 -5.85
C ILE A 18 -15.27 -9.95 -6.20
N GLY A 19 -14.88 -8.88 -6.92
CA GLY A 19 -13.50 -8.40 -6.96
C GLY A 19 -12.59 -8.92 -8.08
N ALA A 20 -13.10 -9.65 -9.09
CA ALA A 20 -12.31 -9.99 -10.27
C ALA A 20 -12.79 -9.18 -11.49
N THR A 21 -12.31 -7.96 -11.65
CA THR A 21 -12.35 -7.32 -12.96
C THR A 21 -11.33 -8.00 -13.86
N ASN A 22 -11.80 -8.81 -14.82
CA ASN A 22 -11.01 -9.29 -15.94
C ASN A 22 -10.62 -8.10 -16.83
N HIS A 23 -9.47 -7.45 -16.53
CA HIS A 23 -8.80 -6.59 -17.48
C HIS A 23 -7.64 -7.39 -18.06
N SER A 24 -7.49 -7.36 -19.39
CA SER A 24 -6.42 -8.04 -20.12
C SER A 24 -5.05 -7.65 -19.54
N GLU A 25 -4.15 -8.62 -19.40
CA GLU A 25 -2.83 -8.44 -18.80
C GLU A 25 -1.97 -7.39 -19.54
N GLU A 26 -2.17 -7.19 -20.84
CA GLU A 26 -1.45 -6.21 -21.65
C GLU A 26 -1.77 -4.74 -21.32
N VAL A 27 -3.00 -4.42 -20.90
CA VAL A 27 -3.39 -3.06 -20.49
C VAL A 27 -2.95 -2.77 -19.05
N ARG A 28 -2.73 -3.80 -18.23
CA ARG A 28 -2.25 -3.65 -16.84
C ARG A 28 -0.77 -3.28 -16.76
N ALA A 29 0.04 -3.68 -17.71
CA ALA A 29 1.50 -3.55 -17.63
C ALA A 29 2.01 -2.12 -17.86
N SER A 30 1.25 -1.27 -18.56
CA SER A 30 1.65 0.11 -18.87
C SER A 30 1.13 1.17 -17.89
N GLU A 31 0.14 0.84 -17.01
CA GLU A 31 -0.59 1.85 -16.26
C GLU A 31 -0.98 1.41 -14.83
N ASP A 32 -0.13 0.68 -14.12
CA ASP A 32 -0.40 0.32 -12.71
C ASP A 32 -0.11 1.51 -11.75
N TYR A 33 -0.45 2.73 -12.22
CA TYR A 33 -0.36 3.96 -11.46
C TYR A 33 -1.68 4.28 -10.77
N TYR A 34 -1.65 4.28 -9.45
CA TYR A 34 -2.77 4.62 -8.59
C TYR A 34 -2.35 5.72 -7.62
N ALA A 35 -2.78 6.95 -7.89
CA ALA A 35 -2.55 8.06 -6.98
C ALA A 35 -3.28 7.84 -5.64
N THR A 36 -2.57 8.01 -4.54
CA THR A 36 -3.14 7.94 -3.20
C THR A 36 -3.84 9.24 -2.86
N GLU A 37 -5.08 9.18 -2.39
CA GLU A 37 -5.76 10.40 -1.95
C GLU A 37 -5.04 11.05 -0.76
N PRO A 38 -4.96 12.39 -0.69
CA PRO A 38 -4.30 13.11 0.41
C PRO A 38 -4.75 12.65 1.79
N LYS A 39 -6.05 12.40 1.96
CA LYS A 39 -6.63 11.94 3.23
C LYS A 39 -5.99 10.66 3.76
N ALA A 40 -5.60 9.74 2.88
CA ALA A 40 -4.95 8.49 3.30
C ALA A 40 -3.61 8.73 3.99
N VAL A 41 -2.84 9.73 3.51
CA VAL A 41 -1.56 10.11 4.11
C VAL A 41 -1.78 10.88 5.41
N GLU A 42 -2.73 11.81 5.43
CA GLU A 42 -3.08 12.61 6.62
C GLU A 42 -3.43 11.71 7.81
N VAL A 43 -4.32 10.74 7.62
CA VAL A 43 -4.73 9.83 8.71
C VAL A 43 -3.60 8.91 9.18
N LEU A 44 -2.64 8.58 8.30
CA LEU A 44 -1.43 7.87 8.70
C LEU A 44 -0.57 8.74 9.62
N LEU A 45 -0.33 10.01 9.24
CA LEU A 45 0.49 10.95 10.00
C LEU A 45 -0.13 11.35 11.35
N GLU A 46 -1.47 11.32 11.45
CA GLU A 46 -2.18 11.46 12.71
C GLU A 46 -1.98 10.26 13.64
N ALA A 47 -1.89 9.05 13.08
CA ALA A 47 -1.84 7.79 13.83
C ALA A 47 -0.42 7.34 14.16
N GLU A 48 0.58 7.69 13.34
CA GLU A 48 1.95 7.21 13.42
C GLU A 48 2.96 8.36 13.26
N LYS A 49 4.08 8.28 13.98
CA LYS A 49 5.16 9.26 13.86
C LYS A 49 6.29 8.69 13.03
N PHE A 50 6.79 9.50 12.12
CA PHE A 50 7.90 9.19 11.25
C PHE A 50 9.08 10.14 11.49
N CYS A 51 10.26 9.74 11.04
CA CYS A 51 11.42 10.61 11.12
C CYS A 51 11.27 11.82 10.17
N PRO A 52 12.09 12.88 10.34
CA PRO A 52 11.97 14.07 9.50
C PRO A 52 12.25 13.83 8.02
N VAL A 53 13.06 12.82 7.69
CA VAL A 53 13.45 12.47 6.31
C VAL A 53 12.64 11.27 5.85
N ILE A 54 11.92 11.42 4.75
CA ILE A 54 11.09 10.36 4.15
C ILE A 54 11.58 10.07 2.74
N TRP A 55 11.60 8.80 2.38
CA TRP A 55 11.77 8.37 1.00
C TRP A 55 10.46 7.79 0.47
N GLU A 56 9.99 8.32 -0.66
CA GLU A 56 8.87 7.80 -1.43
C GLU A 56 9.39 7.19 -2.74
N PRO A 57 9.61 5.85 -2.79
CA PRO A 57 10.26 5.19 -3.93
C PRO A 57 9.33 4.82 -5.11
N ALA A 58 8.07 5.20 -5.07
CA ALA A 58 7.09 5.05 -6.15
C ALA A 58 6.17 6.27 -6.17
N CYS A 59 6.77 7.46 -6.37
CA CYS A 59 6.11 8.74 -6.11
C CYS A 59 5.05 9.11 -7.15
N GLY A 60 5.09 8.51 -8.33
CA GLY A 60 4.17 8.86 -9.41
C GLY A 60 4.24 10.34 -9.76
N GLU A 61 3.11 11.03 -9.70
CA GLU A 61 2.97 12.48 -9.90
C GLU A 61 3.17 13.28 -8.59
N GLY A 62 3.65 12.64 -7.50
CA GLY A 62 4.02 13.32 -6.26
C GLY A 62 2.87 13.59 -5.28
N HIS A 63 1.68 13.05 -5.48
CA HIS A 63 0.52 13.32 -4.64
C HIS A 63 0.79 13.06 -3.15
N MET A 64 1.46 11.96 -2.82
CA MET A 64 1.81 11.62 -1.45
C MET A 64 2.97 12.49 -0.95
N SER A 65 4.02 12.65 -1.76
CA SER A 65 5.18 13.50 -1.44
C SER A 65 4.78 14.93 -1.06
N GLU A 66 3.82 15.52 -1.78
CA GLU A 66 3.36 16.88 -1.49
C GLU A 66 2.62 16.97 -0.14
N VAL A 67 1.85 15.96 0.23
CA VAL A 67 1.22 15.90 1.56
C VAL A 67 2.28 15.78 2.65
N LEU A 68 3.27 14.90 2.48
CA LEU A 68 4.36 14.72 3.43
C LEU A 68 5.18 16.01 3.62
N LYS A 69 5.53 16.71 2.53
CA LYS A 69 6.21 18.01 2.57
C LYS A 69 5.39 19.07 3.29
N LYS A 70 4.09 19.13 3.02
CA LYS A 70 3.15 20.05 3.70
C LYS A 70 3.10 19.81 5.22
N HIS A 71 3.34 18.58 5.67
CA HIS A 71 3.43 18.23 7.08
C HIS A 71 4.84 18.37 7.67
N GLY A 72 5.77 18.98 6.92
CA GLY A 72 7.10 19.36 7.42
C GLY A 72 8.18 18.31 7.23
N HIS A 73 7.94 17.24 6.47
CA HIS A 73 8.97 16.25 6.15
C HIS A 73 9.85 16.70 4.98
N ILE A 74 11.11 16.31 5.04
CA ILE A 74 12.05 16.38 3.91
C ILE A 74 11.85 15.11 3.10
N VAL A 75 11.37 15.24 1.86
CA VAL A 75 10.97 14.07 1.06
C VAL A 75 11.89 13.91 -0.14
N THR A 76 12.55 12.75 -0.21
CA THR A 76 13.19 12.25 -1.43
C THR A 76 12.16 11.42 -2.19
N SER A 77 11.87 11.83 -3.43
CA SER A 77 10.84 11.20 -4.26
C SER A 77 11.49 10.58 -5.48
N THR A 78 11.28 9.27 -5.68
CA THR A 78 11.77 8.54 -6.86
C THR A 78 10.66 7.70 -7.47
N ASP A 79 10.74 7.44 -8.77
CA ASP A 79 9.85 6.51 -9.48
C ASP A 79 10.60 5.81 -10.61
N LEU A 80 10.15 4.66 -11.04
CA LEU A 80 10.69 3.96 -12.20
C LEU A 80 10.39 4.72 -13.51
N VAL A 81 9.25 5.41 -13.55
CA VAL A 81 8.72 6.08 -14.74
C VAL A 81 8.73 7.59 -14.51
N ASP A 82 9.31 8.33 -15.44
CA ASP A 82 9.21 9.80 -15.45
C ASP A 82 7.74 10.24 -15.64
N ARG A 83 7.17 10.82 -14.60
CA ARG A 83 5.81 11.42 -14.59
C ARG A 83 5.84 12.93 -14.32
N GLY A 84 7.02 13.54 -14.50
CA GLY A 84 7.24 14.97 -14.24
C GLY A 84 7.42 15.31 -12.76
N TYR A 85 7.67 14.32 -11.90
CA TYR A 85 7.90 14.51 -10.47
C TYR A 85 8.93 13.51 -9.95
N GLY A 86 9.83 13.99 -9.07
CA GLY A 86 10.88 13.17 -8.47
C GLY A 86 11.99 12.78 -9.44
N ASP A 87 12.93 11.98 -8.96
CA ASP A 87 14.05 11.46 -9.74
C ASP A 87 13.71 10.06 -10.28
N ILE A 88 14.26 9.72 -11.46
CA ILE A 88 14.08 8.39 -12.04
C ILE A 88 15.00 7.40 -11.34
N SER A 89 14.41 6.37 -10.71
CA SER A 89 15.16 5.28 -10.08
C SER A 89 14.33 4.02 -9.98
N ASP A 90 14.94 2.87 -10.30
CA ASP A 90 14.35 1.56 -10.06
C ASP A 90 14.57 1.15 -8.60
N PHE A 91 13.55 1.28 -7.77
CA PHE A 91 13.65 0.92 -6.35
C PHE A 91 14.08 -0.51 -6.10
N LEU A 92 13.69 -1.44 -6.95
CA LEU A 92 13.97 -2.88 -6.75
C LEU A 92 15.38 -3.27 -7.17
N ASN A 93 15.96 -2.59 -8.16
CA ASN A 93 17.20 -3.03 -8.80
C ASN A 93 18.35 -2.02 -8.73
N SER A 94 18.12 -0.77 -8.26
CA SER A 94 19.19 0.22 -8.13
C SER A 94 19.91 0.13 -6.79
N ASP A 95 21.16 0.60 -6.76
CA ASP A 95 21.92 0.80 -5.53
C ASP A 95 21.58 2.11 -4.80
N PHE A 96 20.67 2.90 -5.38
CA PHE A 96 20.21 4.14 -4.77
C PHE A 96 19.51 3.85 -3.43
N LYS A 97 19.89 4.58 -2.42
CA LYS A 97 19.27 4.55 -1.10
C LYS A 97 19.34 5.92 -0.43
N VAL A 98 18.39 6.16 0.45
CA VAL A 98 18.39 7.34 1.34
C VAL A 98 18.72 6.86 2.74
N GLU A 99 19.76 7.40 3.34
CA GLU A 99 20.19 7.03 4.68
C GLU A 99 19.34 7.75 5.74
N LYS A 100 19.18 7.10 6.89
CA LYS A 100 18.46 7.65 8.07
C LYS A 100 17.09 8.22 7.72
N CYS A 101 16.35 7.51 6.89
CA CYS A 101 15.00 7.88 6.47
C CYS A 101 13.98 6.81 6.86
N ASP A 102 12.73 7.22 6.94
CA ASP A 102 11.60 6.29 6.87
C ASP A 102 11.11 6.20 5.42
N ILE A 103 10.45 5.11 5.07
CA ILE A 103 9.87 4.92 3.74
C ILE A 103 8.34 4.97 3.86
N ILE A 104 7.70 5.83 3.06
CA ILE A 104 6.24 5.86 2.96
C ILE A 104 5.87 5.83 1.48
N THR A 105 5.09 4.82 1.05
CA THR A 105 4.76 4.68 -0.37
C THR A 105 3.51 3.85 -0.61
N ASN A 106 2.93 4.02 -1.79
CA ASN A 106 1.92 3.15 -2.40
C ASN A 106 2.58 2.40 -3.57
N PRO A 107 3.11 1.20 -3.33
CA PRO A 107 3.87 0.49 -4.35
C PRO A 107 2.94 -0.06 -5.45
N PRO A 108 3.46 -0.34 -6.66
CA PRO A 108 2.72 -1.09 -7.65
C PRO A 108 2.33 -2.47 -7.09
N TYR A 109 1.01 -2.77 -7.04
CA TYR A 109 0.50 -3.94 -6.31
C TYR A 109 1.03 -5.27 -6.82
N LYS A 110 1.42 -5.32 -8.09
CA LYS A 110 2.06 -6.51 -8.69
C LYS A 110 3.37 -6.87 -7.99
N TYR A 111 4.11 -5.88 -7.53
CA TYR A 111 5.43 -6.00 -6.89
C TYR A 111 5.41 -5.64 -5.40
N ALA A 112 4.23 -5.62 -4.79
CA ALA A 112 4.08 -5.17 -3.40
C ALA A 112 4.95 -5.97 -2.39
N LEU A 113 5.09 -7.28 -2.59
CA LEU A 113 5.93 -8.11 -1.72
C LEU A 113 7.41 -7.76 -1.88
N GLU A 114 7.89 -7.64 -3.11
CA GLU A 114 9.26 -7.29 -3.45
C GLU A 114 9.60 -5.87 -2.92
N PHE A 115 8.67 -4.94 -3.01
CA PHE A 115 8.80 -3.60 -2.41
C PHE A 115 8.92 -3.65 -0.89
N CYS A 116 8.07 -4.45 -0.21
CA CYS A 116 8.17 -4.62 1.24
C CYS A 116 9.52 -5.21 1.65
N GLN A 117 9.98 -6.27 0.97
CA GLN A 117 11.28 -6.89 1.24
C GLN A 117 12.42 -5.89 1.07
N ARG A 118 12.48 -5.24 -0.11
CA ARG A 118 13.52 -4.25 -0.43
C ARG A 118 13.51 -3.09 0.55
N ALA A 119 12.33 -2.57 0.91
CA ALA A 119 12.23 -1.46 1.86
C ALA A 119 12.80 -1.82 3.23
N ILE A 120 12.46 -3.00 3.75
CA ILE A 120 13.02 -3.48 5.02
C ILE A 120 14.54 -3.69 4.92
N ASP A 121 15.04 -4.20 3.79
CA ASP A 121 16.47 -4.48 3.61
C ASP A 121 17.32 -3.19 3.60
N VAL A 122 16.83 -2.12 2.95
CA VAL A 122 17.59 -0.88 2.79
C VAL A 122 17.51 0.08 3.96
N LEU A 123 16.56 -0.11 4.88
CA LEU A 123 16.42 0.74 6.06
C LEU A 123 17.51 0.50 7.10
N ASP A 124 17.87 1.54 7.81
CA ASP A 124 18.63 1.46 9.05
C ASP A 124 17.76 0.97 10.21
N ASP A 125 18.38 0.40 11.25
CA ASP A 125 17.66 -0.11 12.43
C ASP A 125 16.83 0.98 13.11
N GLY A 126 15.62 0.63 13.52
CA GLY A 126 14.67 1.53 14.17
C GLY A 126 13.89 2.45 13.23
N HIS A 127 14.28 2.50 11.94
CA HIS A 127 13.49 3.22 10.92
C HIS A 127 12.27 2.42 10.48
N LYS A 128 11.30 3.11 9.86
CA LYS A 128 9.99 2.56 9.53
C LYS A 128 9.73 2.51 8.04
N VAL A 129 8.94 1.51 7.67
CA VAL A 129 8.30 1.43 6.34
C VAL A 129 6.80 1.48 6.53
N ALA A 130 6.12 2.37 5.85
CA ALA A 130 4.67 2.39 5.72
C ALA A 130 4.26 2.16 4.27
N MET A 131 3.56 1.05 4.01
CA MET A 131 3.05 0.69 2.69
C MET A 131 1.53 0.80 2.65
N PHE A 132 1.00 1.53 1.67
CA PHE A 132 -0.44 1.61 1.42
C PHE A 132 -0.86 0.46 0.51
N LEU A 133 -1.47 -0.57 1.09
CA LEU A 133 -1.75 -1.82 0.40
C LEU A 133 -3.21 -2.21 0.51
N ARG A 134 -3.66 -3.04 -0.43
CA ARG A 134 -4.96 -3.70 -0.30
C ARG A 134 -4.98 -4.56 0.95
N LEU A 135 -6.09 -4.55 1.71
CA LEU A 135 -6.22 -5.38 2.92
C LEU A 135 -6.01 -6.88 2.63
N GLN A 136 -6.37 -7.33 1.43
CA GLN A 136 -6.09 -8.69 0.93
C GLN A 136 -4.59 -9.04 0.85
N PHE A 137 -3.69 -8.08 1.02
CA PHE A 137 -2.25 -8.37 1.11
C PHE A 137 -1.93 -9.29 2.30
N LEU A 138 -2.75 -9.30 3.35
CA LEU A 138 -2.65 -10.24 4.47
C LEU A 138 -2.90 -11.71 4.07
N GLU A 139 -3.65 -11.95 2.99
CA GLU A 139 -4.04 -13.29 2.56
C GLU A 139 -3.18 -13.80 1.42
N SER A 140 -2.24 -14.72 1.68
CA SER A 140 -1.58 -15.49 0.63
C SER A 140 -0.61 -16.52 1.22
N LYS A 141 -0.62 -17.73 0.69
CA LYS A 141 0.40 -18.75 1.01
C LYS A 141 1.81 -18.28 0.67
N ARG A 142 2.00 -17.53 -0.45
CA ARG A 142 3.28 -17.00 -0.90
C ARG A 142 3.87 -15.98 0.11
N ARG A 143 3.02 -15.20 0.77
CA ARG A 143 3.46 -14.16 1.72
C ARG A 143 3.58 -14.64 3.17
N LYS A 144 3.08 -15.86 3.47
CA LYS A 144 3.09 -16.39 4.84
C LYS A 144 4.48 -16.32 5.46
N GLN A 145 5.51 -16.81 4.76
CA GLN A 145 6.86 -16.84 5.29
C GLN A 145 7.41 -15.43 5.51
N PHE A 146 7.17 -14.51 4.56
CA PHE A 146 7.56 -13.11 4.71
C PHE A 146 6.99 -12.48 5.98
N PHE A 147 5.71 -12.69 6.28
CA PHE A 147 5.09 -12.17 7.51
C PHE A 147 5.57 -12.83 8.79
N LEU A 148 6.01 -14.09 8.73
CA LEU A 148 6.61 -14.76 9.87
C LEU A 148 8.01 -14.22 10.17
N ASP A 149 8.80 -13.95 9.14
CA ASP A 149 10.18 -13.46 9.26
C ASP A 149 10.21 -11.94 9.52
N ASN A 150 9.24 -11.21 8.97
CA ASN A 150 9.13 -9.75 9.04
C ASN A 150 7.69 -9.36 9.41
N PRO A 151 7.27 -9.55 10.66
CA PRO A 151 5.92 -9.15 11.06
C PRO A 151 5.78 -7.61 11.01
N PRO A 152 4.72 -7.06 10.37
CA PRO A 152 4.45 -5.64 10.49
C PRO A 152 4.20 -5.31 11.97
N LYS A 153 4.75 -4.19 12.44
CA LYS A 153 4.52 -3.72 13.81
C LYS A 153 3.04 -3.41 14.03
N ILE A 154 2.42 -2.82 13.00
CA ILE A 154 1.02 -2.45 13.06
C ILE A 154 0.38 -2.41 11.67
N VAL A 155 -0.89 -2.76 11.59
CA VAL A 155 -1.75 -2.56 10.42
C VAL A 155 -2.85 -1.58 10.81
N TYR A 156 -2.87 -0.42 10.16
CA TYR A 156 -3.92 0.58 10.32
C TYR A 156 -5.01 0.37 9.27
N VAL A 157 -6.18 -0.06 9.73
CA VAL A 157 -7.36 -0.24 8.90
C VAL A 157 -8.21 1.01 8.97
N SER A 158 -8.54 1.59 7.83
CA SER A 158 -9.43 2.74 7.79
C SER A 158 -10.87 2.34 8.08
N SER A 159 -11.53 3.05 9.00
CA SER A 159 -12.95 2.86 9.31
C SER A 159 -13.85 3.51 8.25
N SER A 160 -13.36 4.49 7.52
CA SER A 160 -13.97 5.02 6.30
C SER A 160 -13.16 4.61 5.07
N ARG A 161 -13.80 4.59 3.91
CA ARG A 161 -13.13 4.15 2.69
C ARG A 161 -12.07 5.16 2.26
N LEU A 162 -10.84 4.68 2.14
CA LEU A 162 -9.74 5.40 1.50
C LEU A 162 -9.66 5.01 0.03
N HIS A 163 -9.35 5.97 -0.83
CA HIS A 163 -9.37 5.77 -2.27
C HIS A 163 -7.98 5.85 -2.89
N CYS A 164 -7.81 5.06 -3.95
CA CYS A 164 -6.74 5.26 -4.92
C CYS A 164 -7.38 5.64 -6.24
N ALA A 165 -6.92 6.74 -6.81
CA ALA A 165 -7.39 7.22 -8.11
C ALA A 165 -6.53 6.64 -9.22
N ARG A 166 -7.13 5.96 -10.19
CA ARG A 166 -6.43 5.52 -11.40
C ARG A 166 -5.99 6.77 -12.18
N ASN A 167 -4.72 6.83 -12.56
CA ASN A 167 -4.12 7.95 -13.30
C ASN A 167 -4.38 9.32 -12.65
N GLY A 168 -4.37 9.42 -11.32
CA GLY A 168 -4.53 10.69 -10.61
C GLY A 168 -5.94 11.32 -10.67
N ASN A 169 -6.92 10.67 -11.29
CA ASN A 169 -8.27 11.23 -11.43
C ASN A 169 -9.15 10.93 -10.22
N PHE A 170 -9.12 11.81 -9.22
CA PHE A 170 -9.93 11.68 -8.00
C PHE A 170 -11.43 11.95 -8.22
N SER A 171 -11.83 12.60 -9.31
CA SER A 171 -13.24 12.87 -9.59
C SER A 171 -14.03 11.60 -9.88
N ASP A 172 -13.40 10.59 -10.46
CA ASP A 172 -14.02 9.30 -10.73
C ASP A 172 -14.11 8.42 -9.48
N ALA A 173 -13.28 8.68 -8.47
CA ALA A 173 -13.26 7.92 -7.22
C ALA A 173 -14.44 8.27 -6.29
N THR A 174 -15.05 9.45 -6.45
CA THR A 174 -16.21 9.92 -5.66
C THR A 174 -17.56 9.53 -6.26
N GLY A 175 -17.56 8.97 -7.48
CA GLY A 175 -18.77 8.51 -8.16
C GLY A 175 -19.33 7.22 -7.56
N SER A 176 -20.63 6.96 -7.79
CA SER A 176 -21.49 5.88 -7.24
C SER A 176 -21.02 4.43 -7.47
N LYS A 177 -19.86 4.20 -8.08
CA LYS A 177 -19.20 2.90 -8.17
C LYS A 177 -18.15 2.80 -7.06
N SER A 178 -18.60 2.56 -5.82
CA SER A 178 -17.70 2.32 -4.70
C SER A 178 -16.70 1.22 -5.08
N ASN A 179 -15.41 1.56 -5.10
CA ASN A 179 -14.37 0.55 -5.21
C ASN A 179 -14.56 -0.50 -4.12
N ALA A 180 -14.82 -1.75 -4.50
CA ALA A 180 -14.99 -2.86 -3.57
C ALA A 180 -13.70 -3.19 -2.79
N VAL A 181 -12.59 -2.52 -3.11
CA VAL A 181 -11.27 -2.78 -2.54
C VAL A 181 -11.07 -1.97 -1.27
N ALA A 182 -10.77 -2.64 -0.17
CA ALA A 182 -10.35 -2.02 1.08
C ALA A 182 -8.82 -1.89 1.10
N TYR A 183 -8.33 -0.74 1.58
CA TYR A 183 -6.92 -0.44 1.77
C TYR A 183 -6.59 -0.28 3.24
N ALA A 184 -5.32 -0.51 3.57
CA ALA A 184 -4.77 -0.32 4.91
C ALA A 184 -3.32 0.15 4.81
N TRP A 185 -2.83 0.80 5.83
CA TRP A 185 -1.43 1.08 6.01
C TRP A 185 -0.78 -0.06 6.78
N PHE A 186 0.25 -0.65 6.20
CA PHE A 186 1.09 -1.65 6.85
C PHE A 186 2.38 -0.98 7.26
N VAL A 187 2.67 -0.97 8.56
CA VAL A 187 3.85 -0.31 9.10
C VAL A 187 4.79 -1.35 9.69
N TRP A 188 5.99 -1.44 9.14
CA TRP A 188 7.12 -2.19 9.69
C TRP A 188 8.09 -1.23 10.36
N GLU A 189 8.81 -1.74 11.33
CA GLU A 189 9.95 -1.07 11.94
C GLU A 189 11.15 -2.02 11.86
N LYS A 190 12.27 -1.57 11.32
CA LYS A 190 13.46 -2.41 11.14
C LYS A 190 13.93 -2.93 12.49
N GLY A 191 14.13 -4.25 12.56
CA GLY A 191 14.51 -4.93 13.80
C GLY A 191 13.36 -5.32 14.72
N TYR A 192 12.10 -4.99 14.40
CA TYR A 192 10.94 -5.39 15.20
C TYR A 192 10.69 -6.90 15.12
N GLN A 193 10.53 -7.53 16.29
CA GLN A 193 10.29 -8.99 16.45
C GLN A 193 9.03 -9.30 17.27
N GLY A 194 8.18 -8.30 17.48
CA GLY A 194 6.95 -8.47 18.26
C GLY A 194 5.77 -9.01 17.44
N THR A 195 4.62 -9.05 18.08
CA THR A 195 3.36 -9.41 17.42
C THR A 195 2.75 -8.24 16.69
N THR A 196 2.18 -8.50 15.51
CA THR A 196 1.46 -7.46 14.74
C THR A 196 0.23 -6.97 15.50
N SER A 197 0.13 -5.66 15.67
CA SER A 197 -1.07 -4.99 16.16
C SER A 197 -1.98 -4.59 15.00
N LEU A 198 -3.28 -4.57 15.24
CA LEU A 198 -4.26 -4.01 14.30
C LEU A 198 -4.98 -2.85 14.98
N LYS A 199 -5.04 -1.70 14.32
CA LYS A 199 -5.78 -0.52 14.78
C LYS A 199 -6.67 0.06 13.71
N TRP A 200 -7.75 0.68 14.11
CA TRP A 200 -8.63 1.45 13.23
C TRP A 200 -8.24 2.92 13.29
N ILE A 201 -8.26 3.59 12.14
CA ILE A 201 -7.98 5.02 11.96
C ILE A 201 -9.13 5.71 11.23
N ASN A 202 -9.28 7.04 11.40
CA ASN A 202 -10.35 7.96 10.94
C ASN A 202 -11.77 7.65 11.41
#